data_b32cb2d23875a78df1e48cf4f1cf7749
#
_entry.id   b32cb2d23875a78df1e48cf4f1cf7749
#
_cell.length_a   1.000
_cell.length_b   1.000
_cell.length_c   1.000
_cell.angle_alpha   90.00
_cell.angle_beta   90.00
_cell.angle_gamma   90.00
#
_symmetry.space_group_name_H-M   'P 1'
#
loop_
_entity.id
_entity.type
_entity.pdbx_description
1 polymer ?
#
loop_
_entity_poly.entity_id
_entity_poly.type
_entity_poly.pdbx_seq_one_letter_code
_entity_poly.pdbx_strand_id
1 'polypeptide(L)'
;MKPATNSLAKKKHAIPHVYIILLIIILLATVLTYIVPAGQFDRGTVDNVKMVIPGTYHRIDQTPVNLFDMFVAIPQGFVSMANIVILIYMCVAGMGILTSTGALERVFGSFISKVGAKGRVVMLIIFYAFFFVRGGLTGSVNSPIAFIPLVVTLCLAVGYDVMTALGVVAVGALVGFAVGPTNPNTVVVAQQICELPIYSGMTFRTITWLVLGLAGLIYVVIYAEKVRKNPSASLSSYKPDTQELQNENMQAAATTRDKWVVFTLFVAVVAVVVLTVKFSLSMVQMAGLYIIIGIIGGLVAGYKPNDCLLYTSDA
;
A
#
# COMPACT_ATOMS: atom_id res chain seq x y z
N MET A 1 13.15 -6.61 -57.47
CA MET A 1 12.49 -5.38 -57.06
C MET A 1 11.18 -5.73 -56.36
N LYS A 2 11.14 -5.59 -55.02
CA LYS A 2 9.92 -5.67 -54.23
C LYS A 2 9.68 -4.28 -53.67
N PRO A 3 8.47 -3.74 -53.68
CA PRO A 3 8.18 -2.41 -53.22
C PRO A 3 8.16 -2.42 -51.67
N ALA A 4 8.82 -1.42 -51.09
CA ALA A 4 8.79 -1.14 -49.69
C ALA A 4 7.37 -0.68 -49.26
N THR A 5 6.71 -1.48 -48.43
CA THR A 5 5.47 -1.07 -47.74
C THR A 5 5.83 -0.12 -46.60
N ASN A 6 5.58 1.16 -46.90
CA ASN A 6 5.65 2.22 -45.89
C ASN A 6 4.47 2.05 -44.90
N SER A 7 4.67 1.35 -43.81
CA SER A 7 3.73 1.34 -42.70
C SER A 7 3.85 2.67 -41.97
N LEU A 8 2.91 3.57 -42.21
CA LEU A 8 2.67 4.75 -41.39
C LEU A 8 2.35 4.28 -39.95
N ALA A 9 3.38 4.14 -39.15
CA ALA A 9 3.23 3.92 -37.71
C ALA A 9 2.47 5.11 -37.15
N LYS A 10 1.19 4.93 -36.81
CA LYS A 10 0.40 5.86 -36.02
C LYS A 10 1.26 6.23 -34.80
N LYS A 11 1.73 7.48 -34.71
CA LYS A 11 2.34 8.04 -33.51
C LYS A 11 1.34 7.84 -32.36
N LYS A 12 1.55 6.83 -31.52
CA LYS A 12 0.89 6.73 -30.23
C LYS A 12 1.33 7.98 -29.46
N HIS A 13 0.38 8.81 -29.06
CA HIS A 13 0.65 9.90 -28.12
C HIS A 13 1.26 9.26 -26.87
N ALA A 14 2.57 9.36 -26.75
CA ALA A 14 3.26 8.95 -25.54
C ALA A 14 2.83 9.90 -24.41
N ILE A 15 2.34 9.35 -23.32
CA ILE A 15 2.04 10.12 -22.12
C ILE A 15 3.33 10.82 -21.69
N PRO A 16 3.33 12.16 -21.48
CA PRO A 16 4.52 12.90 -21.06
C PRO A 16 5.10 12.33 -19.76
N HIS A 17 6.40 12.44 -19.57
CA HIS A 17 7.05 12.03 -18.34
C HIS A 17 6.43 12.76 -17.12
N VAL A 18 6.33 12.08 -15.99
CA VAL A 18 5.67 12.61 -14.76
C VAL A 18 6.19 14.00 -14.38
N TYR A 19 7.48 14.26 -14.52
CA TYR A 19 8.05 15.60 -14.23
C TYR A 19 7.53 16.70 -15.16
N ILE A 20 7.22 16.39 -16.41
CA ILE A 20 6.61 17.36 -17.35
C ILE A 20 5.21 17.68 -16.90
N ILE A 21 4.44 16.68 -16.48
CA ILE A 21 3.08 16.86 -15.97
C ILE A 21 3.10 17.74 -14.71
N LEU A 22 4.02 17.47 -13.78
CA LEU A 22 4.17 18.27 -12.57
C LEU A 22 4.55 19.73 -12.90
N LEU A 23 5.45 19.95 -13.84
CA LEU A 23 5.83 21.30 -14.27
C LEU A 23 4.62 22.04 -14.87
N ILE A 24 3.83 21.39 -15.70
CA ILE A 24 2.59 21.96 -16.27
C ILE A 24 1.61 22.34 -15.15
N ILE A 25 1.45 21.49 -14.14
CA ILE A 25 0.55 21.77 -13.01
C ILE A 25 1.04 22.98 -12.21
N ILE A 26 2.35 23.08 -11.93
CA ILE A 26 2.96 24.23 -11.24
C ILE A 26 2.73 25.51 -12.05
N LEU A 27 2.95 25.47 -13.34
CA LEU A 27 2.75 26.61 -14.23
C LEU A 27 1.28 27.04 -14.27
N LEU A 28 0.36 26.09 -14.39
CA LEU A 28 -1.08 26.36 -14.31
C LEU A 28 -1.47 26.96 -12.96
N ALA A 29 -0.97 26.42 -11.86
CA ALA A 29 -1.22 26.96 -10.53
C ALA A 29 -0.70 28.39 -10.41
N THR A 30 0.52 28.68 -10.92
CA THR A 30 1.09 30.03 -10.95
C THR A 30 0.19 31.00 -11.71
N VAL A 31 -0.29 30.63 -12.90
CA VAL A 31 -1.23 31.48 -13.69
C VAL A 31 -2.52 31.72 -12.93
N LEU A 32 -3.06 30.69 -12.24
CA LEU A 32 -4.28 30.82 -11.44
C LEU A 32 -4.13 31.81 -10.29
N THR A 33 -2.93 32.02 -9.73
CA THR A 33 -2.71 33.01 -8.66
C THR A 33 -2.95 34.47 -9.13
N TYR A 34 -2.92 34.72 -10.43
CA TYR A 34 -3.26 36.03 -11.01
C TYR A 34 -4.76 36.21 -11.31
N ILE A 35 -5.49 35.11 -11.49
CA ILE A 35 -6.89 35.11 -11.93
C ILE A 35 -7.85 34.91 -10.75
N VAL A 36 -7.50 34.00 -9.81
CA VAL A 36 -8.36 33.63 -8.69
C VAL A 36 -8.14 34.60 -7.53
N PRO A 37 -9.19 35.24 -7.01
CA PRO A 37 -9.10 36.12 -5.84
C PRO A 37 -8.58 35.34 -4.61
N ALA A 38 -7.65 35.93 -3.89
CA ALA A 38 -7.12 35.35 -2.67
C ALA A 38 -8.14 35.41 -1.52
N GLY A 39 -8.22 34.33 -0.75
CA GLY A 39 -9.09 34.26 0.43
C GLY A 39 -8.54 33.26 1.44
N GLN A 40 -8.89 33.48 2.70
CA GLN A 40 -8.43 32.69 3.82
C GLN A 40 -9.58 32.36 4.77
N PHE A 41 -9.46 31.22 5.45
CA PHE A 41 -10.28 30.86 6.59
C PHE A 41 -9.50 31.09 7.88
N ASP A 42 -10.18 31.47 8.95
CA ASP A 42 -9.59 31.46 10.28
C ASP A 42 -9.32 30.02 10.74
N ARG A 43 -8.24 29.85 11.51
CA ARG A 43 -7.80 28.55 12.01
C ARG A 43 -7.83 28.52 13.51
N GLY A 44 -8.53 27.55 14.08
CA GLY A 44 -8.52 27.23 15.50
C GLY A 44 -7.74 25.97 15.80
N THR A 45 -7.36 25.76 17.06
CA THR A 45 -6.73 24.52 17.53
C THR A 45 -7.76 23.70 18.28
N VAL A 46 -8.09 22.51 17.76
CA VAL A 46 -8.94 21.51 18.41
C VAL A 46 -8.11 20.24 18.57
N ASP A 47 -8.02 19.69 19.78
CA ASP A 47 -7.23 18.49 20.10
C ASP A 47 -5.77 18.54 19.59
N ASN A 48 -5.10 19.68 19.75
CA ASN A 48 -3.75 19.96 19.25
C ASN A 48 -3.58 19.90 17.71
N VAL A 49 -4.66 19.89 16.95
CA VAL A 49 -4.64 19.96 15.48
C VAL A 49 -5.16 21.33 15.06
N LYS A 50 -4.42 22.03 14.19
CA LYS A 50 -4.92 23.25 13.55
C LYS A 50 -6.00 22.89 12.56
N MET A 51 -7.22 23.39 12.75
CA MET A 51 -8.36 23.13 11.88
C MET A 51 -8.95 24.44 11.39
N VAL A 52 -9.51 24.40 10.19
CA VAL A 52 -10.29 25.51 9.61
C VAL A 52 -11.59 25.67 10.39
N ILE A 53 -11.92 26.92 10.75
CA ILE A 53 -13.22 27.24 11.36
C ILE A 53 -14.24 27.47 10.25
N PRO A 54 -15.29 26.63 10.14
CA PRO A 54 -16.32 26.81 9.11
C PRO A 54 -17.00 28.17 9.17
N GLY A 55 -17.26 28.78 8.01
CA GLY A 55 -17.97 30.05 7.93
C GLY A 55 -17.10 31.30 8.10
N THR A 56 -15.80 31.18 8.34
CA THR A 56 -14.87 32.30 8.54
C THR A 56 -14.13 32.75 7.28
N TYR A 57 -14.62 32.36 6.10
CA TYR A 57 -13.98 32.77 4.86
C TYR A 57 -13.99 34.29 4.69
N HIS A 58 -12.81 34.87 4.49
CA HIS A 58 -12.66 36.28 4.15
C HIS A 58 -11.64 36.46 3.02
N ARG A 59 -11.80 37.52 2.24
CA ARG A 59 -10.85 37.88 1.18
C ARG A 59 -9.62 38.53 1.81
N ILE A 60 -8.47 38.21 1.26
CA ILE A 60 -7.17 38.80 1.61
C ILE A 60 -6.56 39.46 0.38
N ASP A 61 -5.53 40.30 0.57
CA ASP A 61 -4.80 40.90 -0.53
C ASP A 61 -4.15 39.85 -1.41
N GLN A 62 -4.26 40.05 -2.72
CA GLN A 62 -3.75 39.13 -3.69
C GLN A 62 -2.24 39.22 -3.78
N THR A 63 -1.56 38.10 -3.59
CA THR A 63 -0.09 37.96 -3.69
C THR A 63 0.23 36.98 -4.84
N PRO A 64 0.23 37.45 -6.09
CA PRO A 64 0.51 36.57 -7.24
C PRO A 64 1.96 36.10 -7.22
N VAL A 65 2.16 34.83 -7.55
CA VAL A 65 3.46 34.16 -7.56
C VAL A 65 4.28 34.63 -8.75
N ASN A 66 5.49 35.15 -8.53
CA ASN A 66 6.39 35.52 -9.61
C ASN A 66 7.14 34.30 -10.19
N LEU A 67 7.86 34.50 -11.30
CA LEU A 67 8.56 33.41 -11.98
C LEU A 67 9.62 32.74 -11.12
N PHE A 68 10.33 33.50 -10.28
CA PHE A 68 11.33 32.94 -9.37
C PHE A 68 10.70 32.11 -8.26
N ASP A 69 9.61 32.61 -7.65
CA ASP A 69 8.88 31.90 -6.61
C ASP A 69 8.24 30.62 -7.13
N MET A 70 7.88 30.55 -8.41
CA MET A 70 7.42 29.32 -9.06
C MET A 70 8.51 28.20 -8.95
N PHE A 71 9.77 28.52 -9.14
CA PHE A 71 10.85 27.54 -8.97
C PHE A 71 11.13 27.25 -7.50
N VAL A 72 11.01 28.26 -6.62
CA VAL A 72 11.17 28.10 -5.16
C VAL A 72 10.05 27.23 -4.56
N ALA A 73 8.88 27.21 -5.17
CA ALA A 73 7.78 26.35 -4.73
C ALA A 73 8.13 24.84 -4.76
N ILE A 74 9.06 24.42 -5.64
CA ILE A 74 9.47 23.00 -5.73
C ILE A 74 10.18 22.56 -4.42
N PRO A 75 11.30 23.17 -3.99
CA PRO A 75 11.94 22.80 -2.72
C PRO A 75 11.05 23.08 -1.50
N GLN A 76 10.24 24.14 -1.51
CA GLN A 76 9.29 24.42 -0.44
C GLN A 76 8.22 23.32 -0.32
N GLY A 77 7.77 22.75 -1.46
CA GLY A 77 6.87 21.61 -1.48
C GLY A 77 7.46 20.38 -0.77
N PHE A 78 8.74 20.07 -1.01
CA PHE A 78 9.45 19.01 -0.29
C PHE A 78 9.51 19.28 1.22
N VAL A 79 9.85 20.49 1.63
CA VAL A 79 9.90 20.86 3.05
C VAL A 79 8.52 20.76 3.70
N SER A 80 7.47 21.23 3.03
CA SER A 80 6.10 21.18 3.54
C SER A 80 5.59 19.74 3.71
N MET A 81 6.02 18.83 2.83
CA MET A 81 5.63 17.43 2.84
C MET A 81 6.63 16.53 3.61
N ALA A 82 7.68 17.10 4.21
CA ALA A 82 8.76 16.33 4.84
C ALA A 82 8.25 15.33 5.88
N ASN A 83 7.30 15.74 6.73
CA ASN A 83 6.73 14.86 7.76
C ASN A 83 6.00 13.63 7.15
N ILE A 84 5.29 13.83 6.03
CA ILE A 84 4.61 12.77 5.31
C ILE A 84 5.63 11.83 4.67
N VAL A 85 6.63 12.39 3.99
CA VAL A 85 7.69 11.63 3.33
C VAL A 85 8.45 10.78 4.34
N ILE A 86 8.86 11.36 5.47
CA ILE A 86 9.54 10.66 6.56
C ILE A 86 8.67 9.53 7.11
N LEU A 87 7.38 9.78 7.37
CA LEU A 87 6.47 8.75 7.84
C LEU A 87 6.39 7.56 6.87
N ILE A 88 6.23 7.83 5.56
CA ILE A 88 6.15 6.78 4.54
C ILE A 88 7.44 5.97 4.48
N TYR A 89 8.60 6.63 4.42
CA TYR A 89 9.90 5.94 4.40
C TYR A 89 10.11 5.07 5.63
N MET A 90 9.84 5.60 6.83
CA MET A 90 10.01 4.83 8.06
C MET A 90 9.01 3.68 8.20
N CYS A 91 7.78 3.85 7.70
CA CYS A 91 6.80 2.77 7.60
C CYS A 91 7.31 1.65 6.68
N VAL A 92 7.75 2.01 5.46
CA VAL A 92 8.27 1.02 4.48
C VAL A 92 9.51 0.32 5.03
N ALA A 93 10.45 1.06 5.61
CA ALA A 93 11.67 0.50 6.18
C ALA A 93 11.37 -0.43 7.37
N GLY A 94 10.60 0.02 8.37
CA GLY A 94 10.28 -0.78 9.55
C GLY A 94 9.49 -2.05 9.23
N MET A 95 8.50 -1.96 8.34
CA MET A 95 7.75 -3.13 7.88
C MET A 95 8.55 -3.99 6.90
N GLY A 96 9.47 -3.40 6.13
CA GLY A 96 10.38 -4.07 5.22
C GLY A 96 11.27 -5.07 5.93
N ILE A 97 11.85 -4.70 7.07
CA ILE A 97 12.67 -5.60 7.91
C ILE A 97 11.89 -6.88 8.27
N LEU A 98 10.64 -6.73 8.72
CA LEU A 98 9.81 -7.88 9.09
C LEU A 98 9.47 -8.77 7.90
N THR A 99 9.21 -8.16 6.74
CA THR A 99 8.84 -8.92 5.53
C THR A 99 10.04 -9.58 4.85
N SER A 100 11.25 -8.99 4.94
CA SER A 100 12.47 -9.56 4.37
C SER A 100 12.96 -10.83 5.05
N THR A 101 12.44 -11.14 6.25
CA THR A 101 12.82 -12.36 6.99
C THR A 101 12.39 -13.66 6.29
N GLY A 102 11.51 -13.62 5.31
CA GLY A 102 10.91 -14.81 4.70
C GLY A 102 9.99 -15.60 5.64
N ALA A 103 9.73 -15.08 6.84
CA ALA A 103 8.90 -15.76 7.84
C ALA A 103 7.45 -15.92 7.38
N LEU A 104 6.93 -14.90 6.68
CA LEU A 104 5.57 -14.94 6.13
C LEU A 104 5.43 -16.06 5.10
N GLU A 105 6.38 -16.16 4.17
CA GLU A 105 6.42 -17.19 3.14
C GLU A 105 6.46 -18.58 3.77
N ARG A 106 7.32 -18.82 4.76
CA ARG A 106 7.43 -20.11 5.44
C ARG A 106 6.19 -20.47 6.25
N VAL A 107 5.58 -19.50 6.95
CA VAL A 107 4.33 -19.74 7.70
C VAL A 107 3.19 -20.09 6.75
N PHE A 108 3.05 -19.38 5.64
CA PHE A 108 2.04 -19.69 4.64
C PHE A 108 2.31 -21.02 3.94
N GLY A 109 3.54 -21.32 3.54
CA GLY A 109 3.90 -22.61 2.96
C GLY A 109 3.53 -23.79 3.89
N SER A 110 3.86 -23.69 5.18
CA SER A 110 3.50 -24.70 6.18
C SER A 110 1.99 -24.81 6.44
N PHE A 111 1.26 -23.72 6.31
CA PHE A 111 -0.21 -23.75 6.44
C PHE A 111 -0.84 -24.55 5.30
N ILE A 112 -0.37 -24.37 4.09
CA ILE A 112 -0.91 -24.99 2.88
C ILE A 112 -0.68 -26.48 2.86
N SER A 113 0.49 -26.94 3.28
CA SER A 113 0.79 -28.38 3.36
C SER A 113 -0.22 -29.14 4.25
N LYS A 114 -0.86 -28.43 5.22
CA LYS A 114 -1.86 -28.99 6.15
C LYS A 114 -3.30 -28.94 5.63
N VAL A 115 -3.65 -27.95 4.80
CA VAL A 115 -5.05 -27.69 4.40
C VAL A 115 -5.55 -28.63 3.30
N GLY A 116 -4.68 -29.11 2.42
CA GLY A 116 -5.02 -30.06 1.35
C GLY A 116 -6.14 -29.60 0.40
N ALA A 117 -6.57 -30.50 -0.49
CA ALA A 117 -7.56 -30.19 -1.54
C ALA A 117 -8.99 -29.87 -1.02
N LYS A 118 -9.35 -30.31 0.17
CA LYS A 118 -10.69 -30.05 0.76
C LYS A 118 -10.85 -28.62 1.27
N GLY A 119 -9.75 -27.97 1.64
CA GLY A 119 -9.75 -26.59 2.18
C GLY A 119 -9.45 -25.51 1.14
N ARG A 120 -9.54 -25.78 -0.15
CA ARG A 120 -9.13 -24.85 -1.23
C ARG A 120 -9.80 -23.46 -1.17
N VAL A 121 -11.11 -23.40 -0.91
CA VAL A 121 -11.83 -22.12 -0.76
C VAL A 121 -11.38 -21.38 0.50
N VAL A 122 -11.17 -22.11 1.59
CA VAL A 122 -10.65 -21.55 2.85
C VAL A 122 -9.24 -20.96 2.63
N MET A 123 -8.42 -21.63 1.85
CA MET A 123 -7.11 -21.12 1.44
C MET A 123 -7.24 -19.79 0.70
N LEU A 124 -8.12 -19.67 -0.31
CA LEU A 124 -8.34 -18.41 -1.02
C LEU A 124 -8.78 -17.30 -0.07
N ILE A 125 -9.73 -17.61 0.83
CA ILE A 125 -10.24 -16.65 1.82
C ILE A 125 -9.10 -16.15 2.72
N ILE A 126 -8.27 -17.05 3.24
CA ILE A 126 -7.18 -16.69 4.15
C ILE A 126 -6.14 -15.82 3.45
N PHE A 127 -5.70 -16.19 2.23
CA PHE A 127 -4.75 -15.38 1.48
C PHE A 127 -5.33 -14.03 1.10
N TYR A 128 -6.57 -14.01 0.61
CA TYR A 128 -7.24 -12.75 0.30
C TYR A 128 -7.32 -11.84 1.54
N ALA A 129 -7.81 -12.39 2.65
CA ALA A 129 -7.93 -11.64 3.91
C ALA A 129 -6.57 -11.13 4.39
N PHE A 130 -5.51 -11.92 4.26
CA PHE A 130 -4.14 -11.50 4.59
C PHE A 130 -3.70 -10.27 3.77
N PHE A 131 -3.81 -10.34 2.44
CA PHE A 131 -3.42 -9.21 1.58
C PHE A 131 -4.32 -8.00 1.78
N PHE A 132 -5.61 -8.23 1.98
CA PHE A 132 -6.60 -7.18 2.24
C PHE A 132 -6.32 -6.42 3.55
N VAL A 133 -6.12 -7.16 4.64
CA VAL A 133 -5.82 -6.57 5.96
C VAL A 133 -4.47 -5.85 5.92
N ARG A 134 -3.45 -6.48 5.33
CA ARG A 134 -2.15 -5.87 5.19
C ARG A 134 -2.19 -4.59 4.35
N GLY A 135 -2.84 -4.61 3.19
CA GLY A 135 -3.01 -3.42 2.35
C GLY A 135 -3.67 -2.27 3.10
N GLY A 136 -4.74 -2.57 3.84
CA GLY A 136 -5.51 -1.58 4.58
C GLY A 136 -4.84 -0.99 5.81
N LEU A 137 -4.05 -1.79 6.51
CA LEU A 137 -3.43 -1.37 7.77
C LEU A 137 -2.01 -0.81 7.59
N THR A 138 -1.21 -1.41 6.71
CA THR A 138 0.20 -1.01 6.53
C THR A 138 0.44 -0.11 5.32
N GLY A 139 -0.55 0.02 4.43
CA GLY A 139 -0.42 0.80 3.21
C GLY A 139 0.61 0.24 2.20
N SER A 140 0.93 -1.05 2.30
CA SER A 140 1.92 -1.69 1.43
C SER A 140 1.26 -2.27 0.17
N VAL A 141 1.57 -1.71 -0.99
CA VAL A 141 1.03 -2.13 -2.30
C VAL A 141 2.03 -2.97 -3.09
N ASN A 142 3.33 -2.68 -2.97
CA ASN A 142 4.36 -3.30 -3.81
C ASN A 142 4.80 -4.67 -3.29
N SER A 143 4.87 -4.86 -1.99
CA SER A 143 5.33 -6.12 -1.39
C SER A 143 4.44 -7.33 -1.69
N PRO A 144 3.12 -7.23 -1.94
CA PRO A 144 2.32 -8.35 -2.41
C PRO A 144 2.82 -8.99 -3.71
N ILE A 145 3.54 -8.24 -4.56
CA ILE A 145 4.09 -8.74 -5.82
C ILE A 145 5.04 -9.92 -5.58
N ALA A 146 5.85 -9.87 -4.53
CA ALA A 146 6.76 -10.95 -4.17
C ALA A 146 6.05 -12.27 -3.81
N PHE A 147 4.78 -12.20 -3.41
CA PHE A 147 3.96 -13.37 -3.07
C PHE A 147 3.22 -13.97 -4.27
N ILE A 148 3.20 -13.29 -5.43
CA ILE A 148 2.48 -13.79 -6.62
C ILE A 148 2.95 -15.20 -7.01
N PRO A 149 4.26 -15.50 -7.14
CA PRO A 149 4.71 -16.85 -7.53
C PRO A 149 4.21 -17.93 -6.55
N LEU A 150 4.25 -17.62 -5.24
CA LEU A 150 3.72 -18.51 -4.20
C LEU A 150 2.24 -18.80 -4.42
N VAL A 151 1.42 -17.76 -4.49
CA VAL A 151 -0.03 -17.92 -4.58
C VAL A 151 -0.43 -18.57 -5.91
N VAL A 152 0.30 -18.30 -7.00
CA VAL A 152 0.11 -18.96 -8.29
C VAL A 152 0.36 -20.47 -8.18
N THR A 153 1.52 -20.88 -7.64
CA THR A 153 1.84 -22.30 -7.43
C THR A 153 0.76 -23.03 -6.65
N LEU A 154 0.24 -22.37 -5.61
CA LEU A 154 -0.79 -22.93 -4.76
C LEU A 154 -2.16 -23.01 -5.44
N CYS A 155 -2.56 -21.99 -6.16
CA CYS A 155 -3.80 -21.99 -6.91
C CYS A 155 -3.79 -23.10 -7.98
N LEU A 156 -2.69 -23.25 -8.68
CA LEU A 156 -2.50 -24.33 -9.68
C LEU A 156 -2.56 -25.73 -9.02
N ALA A 157 -1.90 -25.91 -7.89
CA ALA A 157 -1.87 -27.18 -7.16
C ALA A 157 -3.28 -27.65 -6.69
N VAL A 158 -4.19 -26.71 -6.43
CA VAL A 158 -5.56 -27.05 -6.01
C VAL A 158 -6.60 -26.96 -7.16
N GLY A 159 -6.14 -26.76 -8.40
CA GLY A 159 -6.97 -26.77 -9.60
C GLY A 159 -7.63 -25.45 -9.96
N TYR A 160 -7.09 -24.33 -9.48
CA TYR A 160 -7.42 -22.97 -9.92
C TYR A 160 -6.44 -22.49 -10.98
N ASP A 161 -6.66 -21.31 -11.52
CA ASP A 161 -5.80 -20.69 -12.55
C ASP A 161 -4.94 -19.54 -12.00
N VAL A 162 -4.05 -19.04 -12.84
CA VAL A 162 -3.17 -17.90 -12.53
C VAL A 162 -3.96 -16.62 -12.24
N MET A 163 -5.10 -16.42 -12.94
CA MET A 163 -5.94 -15.24 -12.71
C MET A 163 -6.61 -15.27 -11.35
N THR A 164 -6.97 -16.44 -10.83
CA THR A 164 -7.43 -16.60 -9.45
C THR A 164 -6.35 -16.15 -8.46
N ALA A 165 -5.10 -16.57 -8.67
CA ALA A 165 -3.98 -16.15 -7.82
C ALA A 165 -3.77 -14.63 -7.85
N LEU A 166 -3.78 -14.05 -9.06
CA LEU A 166 -3.69 -12.59 -9.22
C LEU A 166 -4.87 -11.87 -8.56
N GLY A 167 -6.08 -12.41 -8.68
CA GLY A 167 -7.26 -11.88 -8.01
C GLY A 167 -7.11 -11.87 -6.48
N VAL A 168 -6.65 -12.96 -5.91
CA VAL A 168 -6.41 -13.05 -4.46
C VAL A 168 -5.38 -12.02 -3.99
N VAL A 169 -4.25 -11.90 -4.69
CA VAL A 169 -3.15 -11.00 -4.30
C VAL A 169 -3.50 -9.55 -4.63
N ALA A 170 -3.81 -9.26 -5.90
CA ALA A 170 -3.98 -7.90 -6.37
C ALA A 170 -5.28 -7.27 -5.89
N VAL A 171 -6.44 -7.95 -6.02
CA VAL A 171 -7.72 -7.39 -5.56
C VAL A 171 -7.71 -7.26 -4.04
N GLY A 172 -7.19 -8.27 -3.31
CA GLY A 172 -7.05 -8.19 -1.86
C GLY A 172 -6.20 -6.98 -1.44
N ALA A 173 -4.98 -6.87 -1.95
CA ALA A 173 -4.07 -5.81 -1.57
C ALA A 173 -4.55 -4.42 -1.99
N LEU A 174 -5.04 -4.26 -3.25
CA LEU A 174 -5.44 -2.96 -3.78
C LEU A 174 -6.74 -2.46 -3.15
N VAL A 175 -7.74 -3.31 -2.96
CA VAL A 175 -8.98 -2.93 -2.26
C VAL A 175 -8.66 -2.60 -0.80
N GLY A 176 -7.82 -3.42 -0.15
CA GLY A 176 -7.36 -3.13 1.19
C GLY A 176 -6.69 -1.76 1.29
N PHE A 177 -5.75 -1.48 0.41
CA PHE A 177 -5.00 -0.22 0.35
C PHE A 177 -5.89 1.00 0.06
N ALA A 178 -6.78 0.90 -0.93
CA ALA A 178 -7.56 2.04 -1.40
C ALA A 178 -8.52 2.60 -0.34
N VAL A 179 -9.13 1.71 0.45
CA VAL A 179 -10.15 2.08 1.46
C VAL A 179 -9.76 1.75 2.89
N GLY A 180 -8.51 1.37 3.12
CA GLY A 180 -8.01 1.00 4.45
C GLY A 180 -8.17 2.11 5.49
N PRO A 181 -8.76 1.84 6.67
CA PRO A 181 -9.10 2.87 7.64
C PRO A 181 -7.89 3.53 8.30
N THR A 182 -6.77 2.84 8.37
CA THR A 182 -5.54 3.30 9.05
C THR A 182 -4.34 3.42 8.11
N ASN A 183 -4.58 3.35 6.80
CA ASN A 183 -3.51 3.39 5.81
C ASN A 183 -2.71 4.70 5.90
N PRO A 184 -1.41 4.66 6.24
CA PRO A 184 -0.59 5.86 6.39
C PRO A 184 -0.37 6.60 5.06
N ASN A 185 -0.35 5.88 3.95
CA ASN A 185 -0.04 6.43 2.62
C ASN A 185 -1.25 7.11 1.95
N THR A 186 -2.47 6.84 2.41
CA THR A 186 -3.70 7.41 1.83
C THR A 186 -4.46 8.22 2.86
N VAL A 187 -5.00 7.57 3.89
CA VAL A 187 -5.90 8.20 4.87
C VAL A 187 -5.17 9.24 5.71
N VAL A 188 -4.01 8.90 6.27
CA VAL A 188 -3.25 9.82 7.12
C VAL A 188 -2.80 11.04 6.33
N VAL A 189 -2.29 10.83 5.10
CA VAL A 189 -1.87 11.92 4.20
C VAL A 189 -3.06 12.82 3.84
N ALA A 190 -4.20 12.23 3.45
CA ALA A 190 -5.39 13.01 3.11
C ALA A 190 -5.91 13.81 4.30
N GLN A 191 -5.96 13.22 5.49
CA GLN A 191 -6.40 13.91 6.71
C GLN A 191 -5.46 15.05 7.09
N GLN A 192 -4.14 14.86 6.93
CA GLN A 192 -3.17 15.92 7.17
C GLN A 192 -3.34 17.11 6.21
N ILE A 193 -3.51 16.84 4.91
CA ILE A 193 -3.72 17.88 3.90
C ILE A 193 -5.03 18.64 4.16
N CYS A 194 -6.08 17.91 4.60
CA CYS A 194 -7.38 18.51 4.94
C CYS A 194 -7.44 19.12 6.34
N GLU A 195 -6.33 19.12 7.09
CA GLU A 195 -6.27 19.63 8.48
C GLU A 195 -7.30 18.93 9.41
N LEU A 196 -7.54 17.63 9.18
CA LEU A 196 -8.45 16.82 10.01
C LEU A 196 -7.67 16.02 11.07
N PRO A 197 -8.28 15.71 12.23
CA PRO A 197 -7.65 14.81 13.19
C PRO A 197 -7.32 13.46 12.56
N ILE A 198 -6.11 12.94 12.84
CA ILE A 198 -5.66 11.65 12.30
C ILE A 198 -6.61 10.55 12.79
N TYR A 199 -7.03 9.69 11.85
CA TYR A 199 -8.00 8.61 12.04
C TYR A 199 -9.43 9.08 12.40
N SER A 200 -9.78 10.35 12.17
CA SER A 200 -11.18 10.78 12.25
C SER A 200 -12.06 10.02 11.25
N GLY A 201 -13.31 9.75 11.63
CA GLY A 201 -14.24 8.99 10.80
C GLY A 201 -13.89 7.50 10.62
N MET A 202 -13.07 6.93 11.53
CA MET A 202 -12.62 5.55 11.47
C MET A 202 -13.77 4.54 11.34
N THR A 203 -14.87 4.72 12.06
CA THR A 203 -16.02 3.82 12.03
C THR A 203 -16.60 3.69 10.62
N PHE A 204 -16.89 4.81 9.97
CA PHE A 204 -17.40 4.82 8.59
C PHE A 204 -16.42 4.19 7.62
N ARG A 205 -15.12 4.51 7.73
CA ARG A 205 -14.05 3.93 6.88
C ARG A 205 -13.93 2.43 7.08
N THR A 206 -14.02 1.95 8.34
CA THR A 206 -13.95 0.52 8.64
C THR A 206 -15.12 -0.24 8.04
N ILE A 207 -16.34 0.30 8.13
CA ILE A 207 -17.51 -0.31 7.52
C ILE A 207 -17.35 -0.37 5.99
N THR A 208 -16.97 0.75 5.36
CA THR A 208 -16.73 0.80 3.91
C THR A 208 -15.64 -0.18 3.48
N TRP A 209 -14.55 -0.27 4.24
CA TRP A 209 -13.45 -1.20 4.00
C TRP A 209 -13.93 -2.65 4.05
N LEU A 210 -14.67 -3.04 5.08
CA LEU A 210 -15.21 -4.40 5.20
C LEU A 210 -16.20 -4.74 4.09
N VAL A 211 -17.10 -3.82 3.73
CA VAL A 211 -18.09 -4.04 2.65
C VAL A 211 -17.40 -4.24 1.31
N LEU A 212 -16.45 -3.38 0.95
CA LEU A 212 -15.72 -3.49 -0.32
C LEU A 212 -14.78 -4.69 -0.32
N GLY A 213 -14.15 -4.99 0.83
CA GLY A 213 -13.33 -6.19 0.99
C GLY A 213 -14.13 -7.47 0.80
N LEU A 214 -15.31 -7.55 1.38
CA LEU A 214 -16.20 -8.69 1.21
C LEU A 214 -16.69 -8.83 -0.24
N ALA A 215 -17.06 -7.73 -0.88
CA ALA A 215 -17.46 -7.73 -2.28
C ALA A 215 -16.34 -8.24 -3.19
N GLY A 216 -15.09 -7.77 -2.99
CA GLY A 216 -13.92 -8.25 -3.71
C GLY A 216 -13.63 -9.73 -3.47
N LEU A 217 -13.73 -10.20 -2.22
CA LEU A 217 -13.59 -11.61 -1.86
C LEU A 217 -14.62 -12.50 -2.58
N ILE A 218 -15.89 -12.10 -2.52
CA ILE A 218 -16.98 -12.85 -3.17
C ILE A 218 -16.73 -12.94 -4.68
N TYR A 219 -16.32 -11.84 -5.31
CA TYR A 219 -15.99 -11.81 -6.72
C TYR A 219 -14.87 -12.81 -7.07
N VAL A 220 -13.77 -12.78 -6.32
CA VAL A 220 -12.62 -13.68 -6.54
C VAL A 220 -13.01 -15.14 -6.33
N VAL A 221 -13.77 -15.46 -5.29
CA VAL A 221 -14.22 -16.84 -5.00
C VAL A 221 -15.19 -17.36 -6.07
N ILE A 222 -16.14 -16.53 -6.52
CA ILE A 222 -17.06 -16.91 -7.60
C ILE A 222 -16.28 -17.21 -8.89
N TYR A 223 -15.32 -16.34 -9.25
CA TYR A 223 -14.47 -16.55 -10.42
C TYR A 223 -13.67 -17.85 -10.28
N ALA A 224 -13.00 -18.06 -9.17
CA ALA A 224 -12.20 -19.25 -8.89
C ALA A 224 -13.03 -20.56 -9.04
N GLU A 225 -14.21 -20.62 -8.44
CA GLU A 225 -15.09 -21.78 -8.53
C GLU A 225 -15.67 -21.99 -9.93
N LYS A 226 -15.92 -20.90 -10.68
CA LYS A 226 -16.33 -20.97 -12.09
C LYS A 226 -15.24 -21.60 -12.95
N VAL A 227 -14.00 -21.13 -12.83
CA VAL A 227 -12.85 -21.67 -13.58
C VAL A 227 -12.56 -23.12 -13.20
N ARG A 228 -12.65 -23.45 -11.93
CA ARG A 228 -12.47 -24.84 -11.46
C ARG A 228 -13.47 -25.81 -12.07
N LYS A 229 -14.75 -25.41 -12.18
CA LYS A 229 -15.82 -26.24 -12.78
C LYS A 229 -15.69 -26.31 -14.30
N ASN A 230 -15.23 -25.24 -14.92
CA ASN A 230 -15.03 -25.12 -16.36
C ASN A 230 -13.70 -24.43 -16.66
N PRO A 231 -12.59 -25.19 -16.85
CA PRO A 231 -11.27 -24.63 -17.14
C PRO A 231 -11.19 -23.77 -18.40
N SER A 232 -12.12 -23.96 -19.35
CA SER A 232 -12.18 -23.09 -20.55
C SER A 232 -12.70 -21.68 -20.27
N ALA A 233 -13.27 -21.43 -19.08
CA ALA A 233 -13.71 -20.13 -18.63
C ALA A 233 -12.56 -19.27 -18.03
N SER A 234 -11.33 -19.82 -17.97
CA SER A 234 -10.16 -19.07 -17.54
C SER A 234 -9.87 -17.92 -18.49
N LEU A 235 -9.60 -16.74 -17.90
CA LEU A 235 -9.19 -15.53 -18.65
C LEU A 235 -7.70 -15.57 -19.06
N SER A 236 -6.94 -16.56 -18.59
CA SER A 236 -5.51 -16.71 -18.90
C SER A 236 -5.27 -17.99 -19.65
N SER A 237 -4.59 -17.89 -20.80
CA SER A 237 -4.02 -19.03 -21.52
C SER A 237 -2.61 -19.40 -21.02
N TYR A 238 -2.05 -18.60 -20.12
CA TYR A 238 -0.71 -18.77 -19.58
C TYR A 238 -0.65 -19.92 -18.58
N LYS A 239 0.20 -20.90 -18.86
CA LYS A 239 0.54 -21.99 -17.94
C LYS A 239 2.01 -21.84 -17.58
N PRO A 240 2.32 -21.28 -16.40
CA PRO A 240 3.71 -21.13 -15.97
C PRO A 240 4.36 -22.50 -15.78
N ASP A 241 5.66 -22.55 -16.02
CA ASP A 241 6.45 -23.70 -15.60
C ASP A 241 6.51 -23.70 -14.07
N THR A 242 5.97 -24.77 -13.47
CA THR A 242 5.90 -24.88 -12.02
C THR A 242 7.27 -25.01 -11.36
N GLN A 243 8.32 -25.35 -12.12
CA GLN A 243 9.69 -25.42 -11.60
C GLN A 243 10.31 -24.03 -11.40
N GLU A 244 9.99 -23.06 -12.25
CA GLU A 244 10.47 -21.68 -12.10
C GLU A 244 9.81 -20.92 -10.94
N LEU A 245 8.65 -21.39 -10.45
CA LEU A 245 7.88 -20.73 -9.39
C LEU A 245 8.28 -21.17 -7.98
N GLN A 246 9.15 -22.16 -7.84
CA GLN A 246 9.55 -22.69 -6.54
C GLN A 246 10.67 -21.84 -5.91
N ASN A 247 10.30 -20.91 -5.04
CA ASN A 247 11.26 -20.23 -4.16
C ASN A 247 11.71 -21.18 -3.04
N GLU A 248 13.01 -21.29 -2.79
CA GLU A 248 13.61 -22.13 -1.73
C GLU A 248 13.00 -21.86 -0.35
N ASN A 249 12.65 -20.61 -0.06
CA ASN A 249 12.01 -20.22 1.19
C ASN A 249 10.61 -20.81 1.43
N MET A 250 9.92 -21.27 0.37
CA MET A 250 8.56 -21.84 0.48
C MET A 250 8.54 -23.31 0.87
N GLN A 251 9.62 -24.03 0.54
CA GLN A 251 9.77 -25.46 0.86
C GLN A 251 10.21 -25.67 2.31
N ALA A 252 10.77 -24.65 2.94
CA ALA A 252 11.20 -24.72 4.32
C ALA A 252 10.00 -24.72 5.30
N ALA A 253 9.97 -25.68 6.20
CA ALA A 253 8.94 -25.72 7.24
C ALA A 253 9.04 -24.49 8.15
N ALA A 254 7.89 -23.89 8.47
CA ALA A 254 7.84 -22.75 9.39
C ALA A 254 8.38 -23.13 10.78
N THR A 255 9.34 -22.38 11.23
CA THR A 255 9.91 -22.52 12.57
C THR A 255 9.03 -21.82 13.62
N THR A 256 9.23 -22.12 14.88
CA THR A 256 8.59 -21.37 15.98
C THR A 256 8.96 -19.89 15.93
N ARG A 257 10.17 -19.56 15.51
CA ARG A 257 10.65 -18.20 15.33
C ARG A 257 9.87 -17.44 14.26
N ASP A 258 9.58 -18.05 13.11
CA ASP A 258 8.78 -17.45 12.05
C ASP A 258 7.36 -17.08 12.53
N LYS A 259 6.76 -17.92 13.37
CA LYS A 259 5.46 -17.63 13.99
C LYS A 259 5.52 -16.40 14.90
N TRP A 260 6.61 -16.25 15.67
CA TRP A 260 6.81 -15.08 16.50
C TRP A 260 7.03 -13.80 15.68
N VAL A 261 7.74 -13.87 14.55
CA VAL A 261 7.90 -12.74 13.63
C VAL A 261 6.53 -12.29 13.07
N VAL A 262 5.70 -13.24 12.61
CA VAL A 262 4.36 -12.93 12.12
C VAL A 262 3.45 -12.37 13.22
N PHE A 263 3.54 -12.91 14.43
CA PHE A 263 2.83 -12.38 15.59
C PHE A 263 3.28 -10.96 15.94
N THR A 264 4.59 -10.70 15.92
CA THR A 264 5.16 -9.36 16.14
C THR A 264 4.66 -8.36 15.10
N LEU A 265 4.57 -8.75 13.82
CA LEU A 265 4.01 -7.92 12.76
C LEU A 265 2.54 -7.52 13.06
N PHE A 266 1.73 -8.50 13.50
CA PHE A 266 0.33 -8.23 13.85
C PHE A 266 0.21 -7.29 15.05
N VAL A 267 0.94 -7.57 16.13
CA VAL A 267 0.97 -6.74 17.34
C VAL A 267 1.45 -5.33 17.02
N ALA A 268 2.47 -5.21 16.18
CA ALA A 268 3.01 -3.92 15.76
C ALA A 268 1.97 -3.03 15.07
N VAL A 269 1.21 -3.59 14.13
CA VAL A 269 0.15 -2.84 13.43
C VAL A 269 -0.92 -2.38 14.42
N VAL A 270 -1.38 -3.26 15.28
CA VAL A 270 -2.37 -2.92 16.32
C VAL A 270 -1.82 -1.85 17.27
N ALA A 271 -0.57 -1.98 17.70
CA ALA A 271 0.07 -1.03 18.59
C ALA A 271 0.16 0.37 17.97
N VAL A 272 0.57 0.49 16.70
CA VAL A 272 0.61 1.81 16.00
C VAL A 272 -0.76 2.47 16.02
N VAL A 273 -1.82 1.74 15.69
CA VAL A 273 -3.18 2.29 15.66
C VAL A 273 -3.63 2.73 17.05
N VAL A 274 -3.51 1.83 18.04
CA VAL A 274 -3.96 2.08 19.41
C VAL A 274 -3.20 3.26 20.04
N LEU A 275 -1.87 3.28 19.90
CA LEU A 275 -1.05 4.34 20.46
C LEU A 275 -1.33 5.68 19.78
N THR A 276 -1.50 5.68 18.45
CA THR A 276 -1.83 6.90 17.72
C THR A 276 -3.18 7.50 18.15
N VAL A 277 -4.21 6.66 18.25
CA VAL A 277 -5.55 7.11 18.69
C VAL A 277 -5.54 7.55 20.15
N LYS A 278 -4.89 6.79 21.04
CA LYS A 278 -4.90 7.07 22.49
C LYS A 278 -4.08 8.31 22.87
N PHE A 279 -2.94 8.50 22.21
CA PHE A 279 -1.99 9.58 22.56
C PHE A 279 -1.94 10.71 21.51
N SER A 280 -2.82 10.68 20.51
CA SER A 280 -2.87 11.69 19.42
C SER A 280 -1.48 11.94 18.81
N LEU A 281 -0.76 10.86 18.46
CA LEU A 281 0.61 10.95 17.99
C LEU A 281 0.70 11.74 16.68
N SER A 282 1.70 12.60 16.59
CA SER A 282 2.07 13.28 15.37
C SER A 282 2.69 12.30 14.36
N MET A 283 2.77 12.69 13.08
CA MET A 283 3.39 11.87 12.03
C MET A 283 4.85 11.51 12.32
N VAL A 284 5.61 12.43 12.90
CA VAL A 284 7.01 12.20 13.27
C VAL A 284 7.12 11.15 14.38
N GLN A 285 6.21 11.20 15.36
CA GLN A 285 6.16 10.18 16.43
C GLN A 285 5.73 8.82 15.89
N MET A 286 4.77 8.78 14.95
CA MET A 286 4.41 7.55 14.24
C MET A 286 5.59 6.96 13.47
N ALA A 287 6.37 7.81 12.77
CA ALA A 287 7.59 7.37 12.09
C ALA A 287 8.59 6.73 13.06
N GLY A 288 8.76 7.32 14.25
CA GLY A 288 9.58 6.75 15.33
C GLY A 288 9.09 5.38 15.80
N LEU A 289 7.77 5.18 15.92
CA LEU A 289 7.20 3.87 16.23
C LEU A 289 7.53 2.81 15.17
N TYR A 290 7.47 3.15 13.88
CA TYR A 290 7.83 2.20 12.82
C TYR A 290 9.30 1.80 12.86
N ILE A 291 10.21 2.69 13.24
CA ILE A 291 11.62 2.35 13.46
C ILE A 291 11.76 1.34 14.61
N ILE A 292 11.11 1.61 15.75
CA ILE A 292 11.14 0.72 16.92
C ILE A 292 10.60 -0.67 16.55
N ILE A 293 9.50 -0.72 15.81
CA ILE A 293 8.90 -1.97 15.34
C ILE A 293 9.85 -2.73 14.43
N GLY A 294 10.53 -2.05 13.52
CA GLY A 294 11.51 -2.66 12.63
C GLY A 294 12.67 -3.29 13.41
N ILE A 295 13.21 -2.55 14.37
CA ILE A 295 14.31 -3.04 15.23
C ILE A 295 13.87 -4.26 16.06
N ILE A 296 12.74 -4.16 16.77
CA ILE A 296 12.22 -5.28 17.60
C ILE A 296 11.94 -6.50 16.70
N GLY A 297 11.27 -6.30 15.57
CA GLY A 297 10.95 -7.36 14.63
C GLY A 297 12.19 -8.04 14.04
N GLY A 298 13.21 -7.26 13.70
CA GLY A 298 14.50 -7.77 13.23
C GLY A 298 15.22 -8.59 14.30
N LEU A 299 15.23 -8.13 15.54
CA LEU A 299 15.81 -8.88 16.68
C LEU A 299 15.06 -10.19 16.93
N VAL A 300 13.73 -10.18 16.90
CA VAL A 300 12.90 -11.40 17.01
C VAL A 300 13.20 -12.37 15.87
N ALA A 301 13.42 -11.85 14.66
CA ALA A 301 13.87 -12.63 13.50
C ALA A 301 15.29 -13.13 13.63
N GLY A 302 16.09 -12.57 14.55
CA GLY A 302 17.48 -12.90 14.83
C GLY A 302 18.47 -12.23 13.91
N TYR A 303 18.10 -11.14 13.33
CA TYR A 303 19.04 -10.28 12.63
C TYR A 303 19.99 -9.63 13.64
N LYS A 304 21.24 -9.45 13.26
CA LYS A 304 22.16 -8.63 14.02
C LYS A 304 21.77 -7.16 13.84
N PRO A 305 22.07 -6.25 14.81
CA PRO A 305 21.74 -4.84 14.69
C PRO A 305 22.23 -4.19 13.40
N ASN A 306 23.40 -4.58 12.89
CA ASN A 306 23.94 -4.08 11.63
C ASN A 306 23.09 -4.51 10.42
N ASP A 307 22.52 -5.69 10.43
CA ASP A 307 21.68 -6.18 9.33
C ASP A 307 20.35 -5.42 9.29
N CYS A 308 19.80 -5.04 10.43
CA CYS A 308 18.60 -4.19 10.51
C CYS A 308 18.83 -2.78 9.93
N LEU A 309 20.04 -2.20 10.12
CA LEU A 309 20.37 -0.88 9.63
C LEU A 309 20.62 -0.87 8.12
N LEU A 310 21.18 -1.92 7.54
CA LEU A 310 21.41 -2.04 6.10
C LEU A 310 20.10 -2.05 5.31
N TYR A 311 19.04 -2.71 5.80
CA TYR A 311 17.74 -2.70 5.14
C TYR A 311 17.05 -1.34 5.12
N THR A 312 17.41 -0.42 6.02
CA THR A 312 16.90 0.96 5.99
C THR A 312 17.65 1.84 4.99
N SER A 313 18.86 1.46 4.56
CA SER A 313 19.65 2.22 3.59
C SER A 313 19.32 1.88 2.14
N ASP A 314 18.79 0.69 1.88
CA ASP A 314 18.45 0.20 0.52
C ASP A 314 16.96 0.39 0.16
N ALA A 315 16.17 0.92 1.08
CA ALA A 315 14.76 1.26 0.88
C ALA A 315 14.57 2.71 0.46
#